data_396c4c27bf38aa0b0ffeb1e3f9ffb324
#
_entry.id   396c4c27bf38aa0b0ffeb1e3f9ffb324
#
_cell.length_a   1.000
_cell.length_b   1.000
_cell.length_c   1.000
_cell.angle_alpha   90.00
_cell.angle_beta   90.00
_cell.angle_gamma   90.00
#
_symmetry.space_group_name_H-M   'P 1'
#
loop_
_entity.id
_entity.type
_entity.pdbx_description
1 polymer ?
#
loop_
_entity_poly.entity_id
_entity_poly.type
_entity_poly.pdbx_seq_one_letter_code
_entity_poly.pdbx_strand_id
1 'polypeptide(L)'
;MLLQNKKVAIVGGGPGGLTLARLLQLKGVNVQVYERDINEYARVQGSPLDMHEESGWAALRSAKLVDEYKKHVIQGADKKVIVNAQAEVFFSDHENKSNEELGGEPPRLEIGRGALRKVLLGALQQETVVWDSQFISMEKENEGWLMHFKNGSSVYADLVIAADGANSKIRPYLTEIKAFYSGVTMVEINIENAKKATPHIYELMNGGKIMAYGNGRNILGGQKGNGDLCFYASFKTDENRVTDSGLDFSDRTQLLNWFRKEYAGWSSIWHELFDNAIMSAVPRRIYCMPLDQNWEPLPNLTLLGDAAHVMPPFAGEGANTSMFDALELSECLSSDQYPTLQEAIADYEKSMRYRAAKAAKQSLDNGNLMHSDDALDKMLKIFRHSSPVK
;
A
#
# COMPACT_ATOMS: atom_id res chain seq x y z
N MET A 1 0.40 25.53 -20.86
CA MET A 1 0.21 24.31 -20.05
C MET A 1 0.25 23.10 -20.99
N LEU A 2 1.12 22.12 -20.72
CA LEU A 2 1.39 20.94 -21.57
C LEU A 2 0.14 20.05 -21.82
N LEU A 3 -0.82 20.06 -20.89
CA LEU A 3 -2.03 19.25 -20.94
C LEU A 3 -3.26 19.97 -21.52
N GLN A 4 -3.10 21.19 -22.06
CA GLN A 4 -4.21 21.93 -22.64
C GLN A 4 -4.80 21.18 -23.84
N ASN A 5 -6.12 20.98 -23.82
CA ASN A 5 -6.89 20.25 -24.85
C ASN A 5 -6.49 18.76 -25.03
N LYS A 6 -5.76 18.17 -24.09
CA LYS A 6 -5.40 16.74 -24.11
C LYS A 6 -6.38 15.91 -23.31
N LYS A 7 -6.68 14.72 -23.80
CA LYS A 7 -7.42 13.67 -23.09
C LYS A 7 -6.43 12.91 -22.22
N VAL A 8 -6.54 13.08 -20.91
CA VAL A 8 -5.67 12.42 -19.92
C VAL A 8 -6.43 11.26 -19.28
N ALA A 9 -5.89 10.06 -19.40
CA ALA A 9 -6.45 8.86 -18.81
C ALA A 9 -5.52 8.34 -17.70
N ILE A 10 -6.07 8.13 -16.50
CA ILE A 10 -5.42 7.43 -15.40
C ILE A 10 -6.06 6.05 -15.30
N VAL A 11 -5.26 4.98 -15.38
CA VAL A 11 -5.78 3.62 -15.25
C VAL A 11 -5.46 3.09 -13.86
N GLY A 12 -6.50 2.95 -13.03
CA GLY A 12 -6.43 2.53 -11.64
C GLY A 12 -6.84 3.61 -10.64
N GLY A 13 -7.90 3.32 -9.87
CA GLY A 13 -8.48 4.17 -8.80
C GLY A 13 -7.91 3.83 -7.41
N GLY A 14 -6.60 3.57 -7.32
CA GLY A 14 -5.88 3.46 -6.05
C GLY A 14 -5.50 4.83 -5.47
N PRO A 15 -4.84 4.88 -4.28
CA PRO A 15 -4.47 6.14 -3.64
C PRO A 15 -3.70 7.09 -4.56
N GLY A 16 -2.70 6.62 -5.29
CA GLY A 16 -1.92 7.46 -6.22
C GLY A 16 -2.76 7.97 -7.39
N GLY A 17 -3.54 7.10 -8.06
CA GLY A 17 -4.36 7.50 -9.22
C GLY A 17 -5.43 8.53 -8.86
N LEU A 18 -6.14 8.34 -7.74
CA LEU A 18 -7.15 9.29 -7.27
C LEU A 18 -6.51 10.62 -6.80
N THR A 19 -5.36 10.56 -6.14
CA THR A 19 -4.61 11.76 -5.74
C THR A 19 -4.16 12.55 -6.97
N LEU A 20 -3.63 11.87 -7.99
CA LEU A 20 -3.25 12.54 -9.25
C LEU A 20 -4.44 13.18 -9.94
N ALA A 21 -5.56 12.47 -10.04
CA ALA A 21 -6.78 13.02 -10.62
C ALA A 21 -7.23 14.31 -9.92
N ARG A 22 -7.23 14.30 -8.57
CA ARG A 22 -7.57 15.47 -7.77
C ARG A 22 -6.61 16.64 -8.03
N LEU A 23 -5.31 16.38 -8.02
CA LEU A 23 -4.29 17.42 -8.22
C LEU A 23 -4.37 18.04 -9.63
N LEU A 24 -4.60 17.22 -10.66
CA LEU A 24 -4.79 17.70 -12.04
C LEU A 24 -6.08 18.53 -12.18
N GLN A 25 -7.17 18.11 -11.54
CA GLN A 25 -8.43 18.88 -11.54
C GLN A 25 -8.27 20.25 -10.85
N LEU A 26 -7.51 20.34 -9.76
CA LEU A 26 -7.19 21.61 -9.10
C LEU A 26 -6.43 22.58 -10.02
N LYS A 27 -5.72 22.05 -11.03
CA LYS A 27 -5.01 22.80 -12.06
C LYS A 27 -5.82 22.99 -13.35
N GLY A 28 -7.11 22.63 -13.32
CA GLY A 28 -8.02 22.82 -14.45
C GLY A 28 -7.86 21.81 -15.60
N VAL A 29 -7.16 20.69 -15.36
CA VAL A 29 -6.99 19.63 -16.35
C VAL A 29 -8.21 18.70 -16.35
N ASN A 30 -8.76 18.41 -17.53
CA ASN A 30 -9.79 17.38 -17.70
C ASN A 30 -9.13 15.98 -17.70
N VAL A 31 -9.48 15.15 -16.72
CA VAL A 31 -8.90 13.83 -16.52
C VAL A 31 -9.99 12.81 -16.18
N GLN A 32 -9.85 11.59 -16.68
CA GLN A 32 -10.69 10.45 -16.30
C GLN A 32 -9.86 9.33 -15.68
N VAL A 33 -10.43 8.67 -14.67
CA VAL A 33 -9.85 7.51 -13.99
C VAL A 33 -10.64 6.27 -14.38
N TYR A 34 -9.99 5.27 -14.97
CA TYR A 34 -10.58 3.99 -15.35
C TYR A 34 -10.29 2.95 -14.27
N GLU A 35 -11.31 2.55 -13.52
CA GLU A 35 -11.18 1.64 -12.39
C GLU A 35 -11.87 0.30 -12.69
N ARG A 36 -11.19 -0.81 -12.39
CA ARG A 36 -11.70 -2.17 -12.62
C ARG A 36 -12.82 -2.58 -11.68
N ASP A 37 -12.90 -2.00 -10.48
CA ASP A 37 -13.99 -2.27 -9.54
C ASP A 37 -15.32 -1.84 -10.13
N ILE A 38 -16.39 -2.57 -9.83
CA ILE A 38 -17.74 -2.28 -10.36
C ILE A 38 -18.36 -1.02 -9.74
N ASN A 39 -17.89 -0.61 -8.57
CA ASN A 39 -18.29 0.60 -7.85
C ASN A 39 -17.30 0.89 -6.70
N GLU A 40 -17.56 1.97 -5.98
CA GLU A 40 -16.72 2.40 -4.85
C GLU A 40 -16.69 1.43 -3.66
N TYR A 41 -17.64 0.52 -3.53
CA TYR A 41 -17.81 -0.40 -2.40
C TYR A 41 -17.23 -1.79 -2.65
N ALA A 42 -16.83 -2.11 -3.87
CA ALA A 42 -16.50 -3.47 -4.30
C ALA A 42 -15.22 -4.06 -3.66
N ARG A 43 -14.34 -3.21 -3.10
CA ARG A 43 -13.04 -3.65 -2.60
C ARG A 43 -13.01 -3.82 -1.09
N VAL A 44 -12.62 -5.02 -0.64
CA VAL A 44 -12.24 -5.28 0.75
C VAL A 44 -10.90 -4.60 1.03
N GLN A 45 -10.82 -3.85 2.11
CA GLN A 45 -9.63 -3.08 2.48
C GLN A 45 -8.76 -3.83 3.49
N GLY A 46 -7.44 -3.75 3.31
CA GLY A 46 -6.45 -4.31 4.23
C GLY A 46 -6.23 -3.46 5.50
N SER A 47 -5.04 -3.60 6.10
CA SER A 47 -4.62 -2.86 7.29
C SER A 47 -4.65 -1.34 7.09
N PRO A 48 -4.85 -0.54 8.16
CA PRO A 48 -4.71 0.90 8.13
C PRO A 48 -3.37 1.38 7.56
N LEU A 49 -3.34 2.64 7.15
CA LEU A 49 -2.19 3.32 6.60
C LEU A 49 -1.85 4.53 7.47
N ASP A 50 -0.58 4.73 7.73
CA ASP A 50 -0.04 6.00 8.23
C ASP A 50 0.46 6.87 7.07
N MET A 51 0.33 8.19 7.21
CA MET A 51 0.86 9.13 6.24
C MET A 51 2.18 9.72 6.74
N HIS A 52 3.19 9.69 5.89
CA HIS A 52 4.50 10.25 6.18
C HIS A 52 4.56 11.72 5.77
N GLU A 53 5.23 12.55 6.59
CA GLU A 53 5.22 14.01 6.46
C GLU A 53 5.70 14.50 5.09
N GLU A 54 6.81 13.93 4.62
CA GLU A 54 7.46 14.35 3.37
C GLU A 54 6.81 13.77 2.10
N SER A 55 5.82 12.88 2.24
CA SER A 55 5.21 12.16 1.10
C SER A 55 3.68 12.21 1.13
N GLY A 56 3.01 11.29 1.83
CA GLY A 56 1.55 11.22 1.87
C GLY A 56 0.91 12.51 2.38
N TRP A 57 1.45 13.12 3.45
CA TRP A 57 0.97 14.42 3.96
C TRP A 57 1.22 15.57 2.99
N ALA A 58 2.38 15.61 2.32
CA ALA A 58 2.65 16.63 1.30
C ALA A 58 1.61 16.56 0.17
N ALA A 59 1.30 15.34 -0.28
CA ALA A 59 0.27 15.13 -1.30
C ALA A 59 -1.13 15.53 -0.83
N LEU A 60 -1.53 15.18 0.41
CA LEU A 60 -2.81 15.56 1.00
C LEU A 60 -2.95 17.10 1.16
N ARG A 61 -1.88 17.79 1.58
CA ARG A 61 -1.86 19.26 1.66
C ARG A 61 -2.08 19.87 0.28
N SER A 62 -1.34 19.44 -0.72
CA SER A 62 -1.46 19.94 -2.09
C SER A 62 -2.85 19.64 -2.70
N ALA A 63 -3.44 18.49 -2.35
CA ALA A 63 -4.79 18.10 -2.75
C ALA A 63 -5.90 18.83 -1.98
N LYS A 64 -5.54 19.60 -0.92
CA LYS A 64 -6.46 20.31 0.02
C LYS A 64 -7.39 19.33 0.76
N LEU A 65 -6.85 18.20 1.24
CA LEU A 65 -7.63 17.10 1.85
C LEU A 65 -7.26 16.84 3.31
N VAL A 66 -6.37 17.63 3.93
CA VAL A 66 -5.91 17.42 5.32
C VAL A 66 -7.06 17.40 6.32
N ASP A 67 -7.97 18.38 6.24
CA ASP A 67 -9.10 18.49 7.20
C ASP A 67 -10.10 17.34 7.02
N GLU A 68 -10.33 16.91 5.78
CA GLU A 68 -11.22 15.76 5.52
C GLU A 68 -10.57 14.45 5.97
N TYR A 69 -9.27 14.27 5.73
CA TYR A 69 -8.50 13.13 6.24
C TYR A 69 -8.60 13.01 7.76
N LYS A 70 -8.38 14.11 8.49
CA LYS A 70 -8.42 14.13 9.97
C LYS A 70 -9.75 13.67 10.58
N LYS A 71 -10.86 13.81 9.87
CA LYS A 71 -12.18 13.32 10.33
C LYS A 71 -12.29 11.78 10.36
N HIS A 72 -11.38 11.09 9.65
CA HIS A 72 -11.43 9.64 9.48
C HIS A 72 -10.25 8.90 10.12
N VAL A 73 -9.49 9.61 10.94
CA VAL A 73 -8.36 9.03 11.69
C VAL A 73 -8.84 8.02 12.72
N ILE A 74 -8.13 6.90 12.82
CA ILE A 74 -8.38 5.86 13.81
C ILE A 74 -7.57 6.19 15.06
N GLN A 75 -8.25 6.60 16.14
CA GLN A 75 -7.62 6.94 17.41
C GLN A 75 -6.87 5.74 18.01
N GLY A 76 -5.60 5.94 18.39
CA GLY A 76 -4.77 4.92 19.01
C GLY A 76 -4.20 3.85 18.06
N ALA A 77 -4.56 3.86 16.77
CA ALA A 77 -4.03 2.88 15.80
C ALA A 77 -2.53 3.01 15.53
N ASP A 78 -1.93 4.14 15.87
CA ASP A 78 -0.48 4.39 15.83
C ASP A 78 0.28 3.67 16.96
N LYS A 79 -0.42 3.36 18.07
CA LYS A 79 0.16 2.65 19.22
C LYS A 79 0.54 1.23 18.85
N LYS A 80 1.58 0.71 19.49
CA LYS A 80 2.08 -0.63 19.19
C LYS A 80 2.53 -1.40 20.43
N VAL A 81 2.39 -2.71 20.34
CA VAL A 81 2.96 -3.66 21.26
C VAL A 81 3.91 -4.61 20.50
N ILE A 82 5.11 -4.85 21.06
CA ILE A 82 6.07 -5.81 20.51
C ILE A 82 6.17 -6.99 21.48
N VAL A 83 5.97 -8.18 20.95
CA VAL A 83 5.90 -9.43 21.70
C VAL A 83 6.82 -10.50 21.07
N ASN A 84 7.14 -11.53 21.85
CA ASN A 84 7.79 -12.72 21.33
C ASN A 84 6.78 -13.76 20.82
N ALA A 85 7.27 -14.92 20.38
CA ALA A 85 6.45 -16.06 19.94
C ALA A 85 5.48 -16.58 21.02
N GLN A 86 5.77 -16.38 22.31
CA GLN A 86 4.95 -16.75 23.46
C GLN A 86 3.92 -15.67 23.83
N ALA A 87 3.84 -14.57 23.07
CA ALA A 87 3.00 -13.41 23.34
C ALA A 87 3.38 -12.64 24.63
N GLU A 88 4.63 -12.83 25.10
CA GLU A 88 5.18 -12.02 26.19
C GLU A 88 5.54 -10.63 25.67
N VAL A 89 5.08 -9.58 26.39
CA VAL A 89 5.29 -8.18 26.00
C VAL A 89 6.69 -7.70 26.38
N PHE A 90 7.43 -7.21 25.38
CA PHE A 90 8.78 -6.64 25.55
C PHE A 90 8.80 -5.12 25.37
N PHE A 91 7.79 -4.56 24.69
CA PHE A 91 7.64 -3.14 24.48
C PHE A 91 6.16 -2.79 24.27
N SER A 92 5.74 -1.68 24.85
CA SER A 92 4.44 -1.04 24.60
C SER A 92 4.60 0.47 24.71
N ASP A 93 3.99 1.20 23.79
CA ASP A 93 3.93 2.67 23.83
C ASP A 93 2.52 3.22 24.17
N HIS A 94 1.60 2.33 24.59
CA HIS A 94 0.21 2.70 24.92
C HIS A 94 0.11 3.69 26.08
N GLU A 95 1.02 3.65 27.04
CA GLU A 95 1.06 4.56 28.18
C GLU A 95 1.80 5.88 27.89
N ASN A 96 2.50 5.96 26.74
CA ASN A 96 3.22 7.17 26.38
C ASN A 96 2.22 8.25 25.93
N LYS A 97 2.45 9.50 26.40
CA LYS A 97 1.74 10.66 25.88
C LYS A 97 2.00 10.77 24.37
N SER A 98 1.01 11.27 23.62
CA SER A 98 1.20 11.56 22.22
C SER A 98 2.30 12.63 22.03
N ASN A 99 3.03 12.57 20.92
CA ASN A 99 4.03 13.60 20.60
C ASN A 99 3.41 15.01 20.55
N GLU A 100 2.14 15.12 20.16
CA GLU A 100 1.37 16.37 20.12
C GLU A 100 1.17 16.96 21.52
N GLU A 101 0.91 16.14 22.56
CA GLU A 101 0.82 16.56 23.96
C GLU A 101 2.17 17.01 24.54
N LEU A 102 3.28 16.61 23.90
CA LEU A 102 4.65 16.97 24.27
C LEU A 102 5.21 18.13 23.41
N GLY A 103 4.41 18.72 22.50
CA GLY A 103 4.85 19.78 21.59
C GLY A 103 5.79 19.31 20.49
N GLY A 104 5.84 18.00 20.22
CA GLY A 104 6.62 17.37 19.15
C GLY A 104 5.88 17.30 17.81
N GLU A 105 6.46 16.59 16.84
CA GLU A 105 5.84 16.34 15.54
C GLU A 105 4.47 15.67 15.71
N PRO A 106 3.48 16.03 14.84
CA PRO A 106 2.16 15.42 14.91
C PRO A 106 2.27 13.90 14.82
N PRO A 107 1.42 13.15 15.57
CA PRO A 107 1.45 11.70 15.55
C PRO A 107 1.21 11.20 14.12
N ARG A 108 1.80 10.05 13.78
CA ARG A 108 1.51 9.36 12.51
C ARG A 108 0.05 8.90 12.53
N LEU A 109 -0.81 9.80 12.07
CA LEU A 109 -2.26 9.58 12.07
C LEU A 109 -2.63 8.48 11.08
N GLU A 110 -3.25 7.43 11.58
CA GLU A 110 -3.66 6.29 10.76
C GLU A 110 -5.09 6.42 10.26
N ILE A 111 -5.26 6.02 9.00
CA ILE A 111 -6.56 5.97 8.35
C ILE A 111 -6.82 4.57 7.76
N GLY A 112 -8.04 4.10 7.81
CA GLY A 112 -8.45 2.90 7.07
C GLY A 112 -8.34 3.14 5.55
N ARG A 113 -7.87 2.15 4.80
CA ARG A 113 -7.73 2.26 3.33
C ARG A 113 -9.04 2.64 2.63
N GLY A 114 -10.18 2.10 3.10
CA GLY A 114 -11.50 2.45 2.59
C GLY A 114 -11.88 3.90 2.87
N ALA A 115 -11.54 4.40 4.05
CA ALA A 115 -11.78 5.79 4.43
C ALA A 115 -10.92 6.75 3.60
N LEU A 116 -9.63 6.45 3.41
CA LEU A 116 -8.76 7.22 2.52
C LEU A 116 -9.32 7.26 1.09
N ARG A 117 -9.74 6.10 0.56
CA ARG A 117 -10.36 6.03 -0.78
C ARG A 117 -11.61 6.90 -0.87
N LYS A 118 -12.47 6.85 0.16
CA LYS A 118 -13.68 7.68 0.23
C LYS A 118 -13.36 9.17 0.25
N VAL A 119 -12.36 9.60 1.02
CA VAL A 119 -11.88 10.99 1.05
C VAL A 119 -11.41 11.44 -0.33
N LEU A 120 -10.61 10.61 -1.00
CA LEU A 120 -10.09 10.92 -2.34
C LEU A 120 -11.20 10.97 -3.39
N LEU A 121 -12.10 9.98 -3.39
CA LEU A 121 -13.26 9.95 -4.33
C LEU A 121 -14.19 11.14 -4.13
N GLY A 122 -14.52 11.46 -2.87
CA GLY A 122 -15.40 12.59 -2.54
C GLY A 122 -14.85 13.97 -2.94
N ALA A 123 -13.55 14.05 -3.22
CA ALA A 123 -12.90 15.28 -3.66
C ALA A 123 -12.89 15.46 -5.19
N LEU A 124 -13.23 14.42 -5.94
CA LEU A 124 -13.25 14.47 -7.40
C LEU A 124 -14.55 15.08 -7.92
N GLN A 125 -14.50 15.64 -9.12
CA GLN A 125 -15.70 16.02 -9.87
C GLN A 125 -16.55 14.77 -10.19
N GLN A 126 -17.85 14.96 -10.34
CA GLN A 126 -18.75 13.88 -10.76
C GLN A 126 -18.28 13.26 -12.07
N GLU A 127 -18.51 11.95 -12.24
CA GLU A 127 -18.17 11.19 -13.45
C GLU A 127 -16.66 11.11 -13.78
N THR A 128 -15.77 11.60 -12.89
CA THR A 128 -14.32 11.47 -13.10
C THR A 128 -13.87 10.00 -13.11
N VAL A 129 -14.52 9.14 -12.30
CA VAL A 129 -14.19 7.71 -12.24
C VAL A 129 -15.15 6.91 -13.09
N VAL A 130 -14.59 6.21 -14.07
CA VAL A 130 -15.31 5.26 -14.93
C VAL A 130 -15.11 3.87 -14.36
N TRP A 131 -16.14 3.36 -13.71
CA TRP A 131 -16.14 2.06 -13.04
C TRP A 131 -16.26 0.90 -14.04
N ASP A 132 -16.04 -0.35 -13.57
CA ASP A 132 -16.07 -1.58 -14.38
C ASP A 132 -15.15 -1.51 -15.61
N SER A 133 -14.06 -0.77 -15.50
CA SER A 133 -13.11 -0.51 -16.57
C SER A 133 -11.80 -1.28 -16.36
N GLN A 134 -11.90 -2.62 -16.33
CA GLN A 134 -10.72 -3.46 -16.23
C GLN A 134 -9.92 -3.40 -17.54
N PHE A 135 -8.73 -2.79 -17.51
CA PHE A 135 -7.84 -2.69 -18.67
C PHE A 135 -7.42 -4.08 -19.17
N ILE A 136 -7.46 -4.28 -20.48
CA ILE A 136 -7.01 -5.50 -21.16
C ILE A 136 -5.75 -5.24 -21.97
N SER A 137 -5.81 -4.28 -22.90
CA SER A 137 -4.75 -3.96 -23.86
C SER A 137 -4.87 -2.52 -24.35
N MET A 138 -3.86 -2.03 -25.01
CA MET A 138 -3.92 -0.78 -25.78
C MET A 138 -3.07 -0.88 -27.02
N GLU A 139 -3.36 -0.04 -28.00
CA GLU A 139 -2.59 0.10 -29.22
C GLU A 139 -2.36 1.58 -29.54
N LYS A 140 -1.33 1.86 -30.31
CA LYS A 140 -1.07 3.23 -30.74
C LYS A 140 -2.13 3.69 -31.72
N GLU A 141 -2.70 4.86 -31.45
CA GLU A 141 -3.62 5.54 -32.33
C GLU A 141 -3.23 7.02 -32.42
N ASN A 142 -2.92 7.51 -33.60
CA ASN A 142 -2.36 8.85 -33.81
C ASN A 142 -1.14 9.08 -32.88
N GLU A 143 -1.15 10.19 -32.15
CA GLU A 143 -0.09 10.55 -31.17
C GLU A 143 -0.38 10.00 -29.75
N GLY A 144 -1.44 9.21 -29.56
CA GLY A 144 -1.88 8.68 -28.27
C GLY A 144 -2.07 7.18 -28.27
N TRP A 145 -3.00 6.72 -27.48
CA TRP A 145 -3.29 5.31 -27.22
C TRP A 145 -4.80 5.05 -27.27
N LEU A 146 -5.22 3.99 -27.97
CA LEU A 146 -6.56 3.42 -27.87
C LEU A 146 -6.52 2.28 -26.85
N MET A 147 -7.16 2.48 -25.71
CA MET A 147 -7.25 1.51 -24.61
C MET A 147 -8.51 0.66 -24.74
N HIS A 148 -8.39 -0.65 -24.48
CA HIS A 148 -9.48 -1.62 -24.49
C HIS A 148 -9.76 -2.17 -23.10
N PHE A 149 -11.05 -2.23 -22.73
CA PHE A 149 -11.48 -2.69 -21.41
C PHE A 149 -12.34 -3.96 -21.49
N LYS A 150 -12.36 -4.74 -20.40
CA LYS A 150 -13.07 -6.02 -20.32
C LYS A 150 -14.58 -5.91 -20.55
N ASN A 151 -15.17 -4.77 -20.21
CA ASN A 151 -16.59 -4.48 -20.45
C ASN A 151 -16.92 -4.24 -21.94
N GLY A 152 -15.94 -4.34 -22.84
CA GLY A 152 -16.09 -4.15 -24.29
C GLY A 152 -15.92 -2.71 -24.75
N SER A 153 -15.72 -1.75 -23.85
CA SER A 153 -15.49 -0.36 -24.24
C SER A 153 -14.05 -0.14 -24.72
N SER A 154 -13.85 0.88 -25.57
CA SER A 154 -12.56 1.37 -26.02
C SER A 154 -12.50 2.88 -25.89
N VAL A 155 -11.38 3.42 -25.45
CA VAL A 155 -11.19 4.85 -25.19
C VAL A 155 -9.83 5.31 -25.68
N TYR A 156 -9.83 6.39 -26.46
CA TYR A 156 -8.63 7.09 -26.87
C TYR A 156 -8.17 8.10 -25.80
N ALA A 157 -6.87 8.14 -25.53
CA ALA A 157 -6.22 9.15 -24.69
C ALA A 157 -4.93 9.66 -25.35
N ASP A 158 -4.68 10.96 -25.20
CA ASP A 158 -3.42 11.59 -25.62
C ASP A 158 -2.28 11.27 -24.65
N LEU A 159 -2.61 11.07 -23.38
CA LEU A 159 -1.68 10.67 -22.31
C LEU A 159 -2.33 9.60 -21.45
N VAL A 160 -1.66 8.47 -21.30
CA VAL A 160 -2.03 7.39 -20.39
C VAL A 160 -1.09 7.38 -19.20
N ILE A 161 -1.65 7.34 -17.99
CA ILE A 161 -0.90 7.24 -16.73
C ILE A 161 -1.33 5.95 -16.05
N ALA A 162 -0.41 4.98 -15.97
CA ALA A 162 -0.68 3.71 -15.33
C ALA A 162 -0.54 3.82 -13.81
N ALA A 163 -1.66 3.59 -13.10
CA ALA A 163 -1.78 3.46 -11.66
C ALA A 163 -2.47 2.14 -11.28
N ASP A 164 -2.34 1.11 -12.15
CA ASP A 164 -3.05 -0.16 -12.12
C ASP A 164 -2.42 -1.21 -11.17
N GLY A 165 -1.41 -0.79 -10.40
CA GLY A 165 -0.88 -1.52 -9.26
C GLY A 165 0.18 -2.57 -9.63
N ALA A 166 0.53 -3.40 -8.65
CA ALA A 166 1.66 -4.34 -8.70
C ALA A 166 1.65 -5.32 -9.90
N ASN A 167 0.45 -5.65 -10.40
CA ASN A 167 0.27 -6.52 -11.58
C ASN A 167 -0.10 -5.69 -12.82
N SER A 168 0.52 -4.53 -12.98
CA SER A 168 0.26 -3.62 -14.09
C SER A 168 0.31 -4.33 -15.44
N LYS A 169 -0.77 -4.20 -16.20
CA LYS A 169 -0.84 -4.65 -17.59
C LYS A 169 -0.37 -3.58 -18.57
N ILE A 170 -0.22 -2.35 -18.11
CA ILE A 170 0.24 -1.23 -18.92
C ILE A 170 1.77 -1.13 -18.89
N ARG A 171 2.42 -1.50 -17.78
CA ARG A 171 3.88 -1.47 -17.66
C ARG A 171 4.63 -2.10 -18.84
N PRO A 172 4.22 -3.27 -19.40
CA PRO A 172 4.92 -3.89 -20.54
C PRO A 172 4.98 -3.05 -21.81
N TYR A 173 4.14 -2.01 -21.94
CA TYR A 173 4.19 -1.08 -23.08
C TYR A 173 5.32 -0.04 -22.94
N LEU A 174 5.88 0.11 -21.75
CA LEU A 174 6.96 1.05 -21.45
C LEU A 174 8.29 0.33 -21.20
N THR A 175 8.29 -0.84 -20.52
CA THR A 175 9.49 -1.56 -20.13
C THR A 175 9.23 -3.05 -19.93
N GLU A 176 10.20 -3.91 -20.29
CA GLU A 176 10.15 -5.35 -20.04
C GLU A 176 10.64 -5.76 -18.65
N ILE A 177 11.13 -4.81 -17.85
CA ILE A 177 11.63 -5.07 -16.49
C ILE A 177 10.50 -5.58 -15.61
N LYS A 178 10.73 -6.72 -14.94
CA LYS A 178 9.76 -7.42 -14.09
C LYS A 178 10.18 -7.36 -12.63
N ALA A 179 9.19 -7.40 -11.74
CA ALA A 179 9.43 -7.58 -10.32
C ALA A 179 10.01 -8.98 -10.04
N PHE A 180 10.86 -9.06 -9.03
CA PHE A 180 11.39 -10.33 -8.51
C PHE A 180 10.74 -10.68 -7.17
N TYR A 181 10.69 -11.97 -6.86
CA TYR A 181 10.21 -12.43 -5.55
C TYR A 181 11.24 -12.11 -4.47
N SER A 182 10.80 -11.49 -3.37
CA SER A 182 11.69 -11.01 -2.28
C SER A 182 12.18 -12.11 -1.34
N GLY A 183 11.75 -13.36 -1.54
CA GLY A 183 12.01 -14.48 -0.62
C GLY A 183 11.01 -14.57 0.53
N VAL A 184 9.98 -13.71 0.57
CA VAL A 184 8.99 -13.68 1.65
C VAL A 184 7.58 -13.92 1.10
N THR A 185 6.83 -14.78 1.79
CA THR A 185 5.38 -14.93 1.62
C THR A 185 4.68 -14.53 2.91
N MET A 186 3.54 -13.86 2.78
CA MET A 186 2.63 -13.53 3.88
C MET A 186 1.30 -14.23 3.68
N VAL A 187 0.65 -14.62 4.78
CA VAL A 187 -0.77 -14.98 4.77
C VAL A 187 -1.54 -13.85 5.43
N GLU A 188 -2.36 -13.16 4.65
CA GLU A 188 -3.26 -12.12 5.14
C GLU A 188 -4.51 -12.76 5.73
N ILE A 189 -4.87 -12.36 6.95
CA ILE A 189 -6.00 -12.87 7.70
C ILE A 189 -6.84 -11.69 8.17
N ASN A 190 -8.14 -11.73 7.89
CA ASN A 190 -9.08 -10.72 8.37
C ASN A 190 -10.06 -11.38 9.37
N ILE A 191 -10.32 -10.69 10.49
CA ILE A 191 -11.16 -11.17 11.58
C ILE A 191 -12.21 -10.12 11.89
N GLU A 192 -13.46 -10.46 11.64
CA GLU A 192 -14.60 -9.63 12.01
C GLU A 192 -14.99 -9.85 13.47
N ASN A 193 -15.60 -8.84 14.11
CA ASN A 193 -16.00 -8.90 15.52
C ASN A 193 -14.88 -9.39 16.44
N ALA A 194 -13.68 -8.89 16.24
CA ALA A 194 -12.44 -9.40 16.81
C ALA A 194 -12.47 -9.49 18.35
N LYS A 195 -13.12 -8.53 19.03
CA LYS A 195 -13.29 -8.57 20.48
C LYS A 195 -13.93 -9.87 20.98
N LYS A 196 -14.82 -10.48 20.20
CA LYS A 196 -15.47 -11.74 20.52
C LYS A 196 -14.68 -12.94 19.96
N ALA A 197 -14.16 -12.79 18.76
CA ALA A 197 -13.51 -13.88 18.04
C ALA A 197 -12.09 -14.18 18.55
N THR A 198 -11.35 -13.13 18.96
CA THR A 198 -9.94 -13.23 19.41
C THR A 198 -9.73 -12.40 20.67
N PRO A 199 -10.41 -12.70 21.79
CA PRO A 199 -10.46 -11.84 22.97
C PRO A 199 -9.06 -11.55 23.54
N HIS A 200 -8.19 -12.55 23.63
CA HIS A 200 -6.86 -12.37 24.21
C HIS A 200 -5.94 -11.54 23.31
N ILE A 201 -5.97 -11.76 21.99
CA ILE A 201 -5.18 -10.97 21.02
C ILE A 201 -5.74 -9.54 20.96
N TYR A 202 -7.07 -9.38 20.97
CA TYR A 202 -7.72 -8.07 20.96
C TYR A 202 -7.33 -7.23 22.19
N GLU A 203 -7.32 -7.85 23.37
CA GLU A 203 -6.90 -7.19 24.61
C GLU A 203 -5.41 -6.84 24.58
N LEU A 204 -4.55 -7.76 24.13
CA LEU A 204 -3.11 -7.55 23.99
C LEU A 204 -2.78 -6.38 23.07
N MET A 205 -3.54 -6.18 21.99
CA MET A 205 -3.36 -5.07 21.05
C MET A 205 -3.84 -3.72 21.59
N ASN A 206 -4.81 -3.72 22.49
CA ASN A 206 -5.36 -2.52 23.13
C ASN A 206 -5.66 -1.36 22.15
N GLY A 207 -6.27 -1.68 21.00
CA GLY A 207 -6.65 -0.68 20.00
C GLY A 207 -5.57 -0.31 18.97
N GLY A 208 -4.34 -0.75 19.17
CA GLY A 208 -3.20 -0.42 18.32
C GLY A 208 -2.76 -1.56 17.38
N LYS A 209 -1.45 -1.67 17.22
CA LYS A 209 -0.76 -2.68 16.40
C LYS A 209 -0.05 -3.70 17.26
N ILE A 210 0.06 -4.92 16.77
CA ILE A 210 0.91 -5.96 17.35
C ILE A 210 2.00 -6.36 16.37
N MET A 211 3.21 -6.55 16.90
CA MET A 211 4.39 -7.01 16.16
C MET A 211 5.00 -8.17 16.95
N ALA A 212 4.74 -9.39 16.51
CA ALA A 212 5.25 -10.60 17.15
C ALA A 212 6.40 -11.19 16.32
N TYR A 213 7.50 -11.55 16.99
CA TYR A 213 8.70 -12.08 16.35
C TYR A 213 9.18 -13.36 17.01
N GLY A 214 9.63 -14.32 16.22
CA GLY A 214 10.26 -15.55 16.70
C GLY A 214 10.63 -16.52 15.58
N ASN A 215 11.77 -17.17 15.70
CA ASN A 215 12.23 -18.26 14.81
C ASN A 215 12.23 -17.87 13.31
N GLY A 216 12.68 -16.66 12.97
CA GLY A 216 12.70 -16.17 11.60
C GLY A 216 11.30 -15.91 10.98
N ARG A 217 10.28 -15.80 11.83
CA ARG A 217 8.87 -15.53 11.45
C ARG A 217 8.32 -14.33 12.19
N ASN A 218 7.28 -13.73 11.65
CA ASN A 218 6.56 -12.71 12.37
C ASN A 218 5.05 -12.77 12.13
N ILE A 219 4.31 -12.18 13.06
CA ILE A 219 2.88 -11.86 12.91
C ILE A 219 2.74 -10.37 13.15
N LEU A 220 2.27 -9.66 12.14
CA LEU A 220 2.00 -8.23 12.21
C LEU A 220 0.50 -8.02 12.12
N GLY A 221 -0.07 -7.22 13.02
CA GLY A 221 -1.51 -6.99 13.03
C GLY A 221 -1.87 -5.56 13.39
N GLY A 222 -3.04 -5.11 12.92
CA GLY A 222 -3.60 -3.80 13.24
C GLY A 222 -5.12 -3.85 13.39
N GLN A 223 -5.65 -3.03 14.29
CA GLN A 223 -7.08 -2.85 14.46
C GLN A 223 -7.61 -1.91 13.38
N LYS A 224 -8.74 -2.30 12.77
CA LYS A 224 -9.50 -1.46 11.84
C LYS A 224 -10.46 -0.55 12.61
N GLY A 225 -10.87 0.55 11.98
CA GLY A 225 -11.76 1.53 12.61
C GLY A 225 -13.14 1.00 13.07
N ASN A 226 -13.56 -0.15 12.54
CA ASN A 226 -14.80 -0.84 12.94
C ASN A 226 -14.61 -1.90 14.03
N GLY A 227 -13.40 -2.03 14.59
CA GLY A 227 -13.06 -3.04 15.61
C GLY A 227 -12.67 -4.42 15.06
N ASP A 228 -12.65 -4.60 13.75
CA ASP A 228 -12.08 -5.78 13.11
C ASP A 228 -10.56 -5.76 13.18
N LEU A 229 -9.92 -6.91 12.98
CA LEU A 229 -8.47 -7.04 12.91
C LEU A 229 -8.02 -7.50 11.52
N CYS A 230 -6.82 -7.05 11.14
CA CYS A 230 -6.11 -7.57 10.00
C CYS A 230 -4.71 -8.00 10.42
N PHE A 231 -4.33 -9.23 10.09
CA PHE A 231 -3.03 -9.82 10.42
C PHE A 231 -2.32 -10.32 9.17
N TYR A 232 -1.01 -10.33 9.27
CA TYR A 232 -0.10 -10.90 8.29
C TYR A 232 0.85 -11.86 8.98
N ALA A 233 0.66 -13.16 8.78
CA ALA A 233 1.61 -14.19 9.18
C ALA A 233 2.69 -14.31 8.08
N SER A 234 3.94 -13.97 8.38
CA SER A 234 4.99 -13.74 7.39
C SER A 234 6.23 -14.59 7.68
N PHE A 235 6.82 -15.17 6.64
CA PHE A 235 7.98 -16.05 6.72
C PHE A 235 8.76 -16.11 5.40
N LYS A 236 10.05 -16.44 5.48
CA LYS A 236 10.89 -16.71 4.30
C LYS A 236 10.60 -18.09 3.74
N THR A 237 10.43 -18.19 2.42
CA THR A 237 10.16 -19.45 1.72
C THR A 237 10.43 -19.33 0.22
N ASP A 238 10.43 -20.46 -0.48
CA ASP A 238 10.44 -20.49 -1.94
C ASP A 238 9.14 -19.92 -2.50
N GLU A 239 9.21 -19.29 -3.66
CA GLU A 239 8.13 -18.51 -4.28
C GLU A 239 6.81 -19.27 -4.38
N ASN A 240 6.85 -20.52 -4.79
CA ASN A 240 5.65 -21.32 -5.07
C ASN A 240 5.28 -22.27 -3.96
N ARG A 241 6.07 -22.39 -2.88
CA ARG A 241 5.84 -23.38 -1.81
C ARG A 241 4.44 -23.31 -1.21
N VAL A 242 3.91 -22.11 -0.99
CA VAL A 242 2.59 -21.94 -0.39
C VAL A 242 1.47 -22.14 -1.42
N THR A 243 1.62 -21.59 -2.63
CA THR A 243 0.62 -21.71 -3.69
C THR A 243 0.51 -23.13 -4.24
N ASP A 244 1.62 -23.86 -4.32
CA ASP A 244 1.66 -25.23 -4.83
C ASP A 244 1.40 -26.27 -3.74
N SER A 245 1.17 -25.85 -2.50
CA SER A 245 0.92 -26.75 -1.37
C SER A 245 -0.39 -27.54 -1.45
N GLY A 246 -1.31 -27.14 -2.33
CA GLY A 246 -2.67 -27.69 -2.42
C GLY A 246 -3.57 -27.32 -1.23
N LEU A 247 -3.13 -26.39 -0.37
CA LEU A 247 -3.90 -25.89 0.76
C LEU A 247 -5.10 -25.07 0.28
N ASP A 248 -6.28 -25.43 0.76
CA ASP A 248 -7.45 -24.57 0.67
C ASP A 248 -7.43 -23.55 1.82
N PHE A 249 -7.06 -22.31 1.51
CA PHE A 249 -7.02 -21.21 2.48
C PHE A 249 -8.42 -20.74 2.93
N SER A 250 -9.50 -21.25 2.34
CA SER A 250 -10.88 -21.07 2.81
C SER A 250 -11.29 -22.14 3.84
N ASP A 251 -10.57 -23.28 3.90
CA ASP A 251 -10.75 -24.32 4.89
C ASP A 251 -10.00 -23.99 6.19
N ARG A 252 -10.78 -23.65 7.20
CA ARG A 252 -10.27 -23.26 8.52
C ARG A 252 -9.38 -24.34 9.17
N THR A 253 -9.74 -25.60 9.03
CA THR A 253 -9.00 -26.73 9.63
C THR A 253 -7.65 -26.91 8.96
N GLN A 254 -7.61 -26.84 7.63
CA GLN A 254 -6.36 -26.90 6.87
C GLN A 254 -5.46 -25.71 7.20
N LEU A 255 -6.03 -24.51 7.29
CA LEU A 255 -5.32 -23.29 7.61
C LEU A 255 -4.70 -23.35 9.02
N LEU A 256 -5.46 -23.79 10.03
CA LEU A 256 -4.95 -23.95 11.39
C LEU A 256 -3.84 -24.99 11.46
N ASN A 257 -3.99 -26.14 10.78
CA ASN A 257 -2.97 -27.17 10.74
C ASN A 257 -1.70 -26.68 10.04
N TRP A 258 -1.84 -25.91 8.96
CA TRP A 258 -0.72 -25.24 8.31
C TRP A 258 -0.01 -24.29 9.28
N PHE A 259 -0.75 -23.46 10.00
CA PHE A 259 -0.17 -22.53 10.96
C PHE A 259 0.58 -23.26 12.07
N ARG A 260 -0.01 -24.27 12.70
CA ARG A 260 0.66 -25.08 13.73
C ARG A 260 1.98 -25.70 13.27
N LYS A 261 2.05 -26.09 12.01
CA LYS A 261 3.26 -26.63 11.39
C LYS A 261 4.29 -25.54 11.09
N GLU A 262 3.87 -24.47 10.46
CA GLU A 262 4.76 -23.40 10.02
C GLU A 262 5.25 -22.56 11.19
N TYR A 263 4.44 -22.33 12.22
CA TYR A 263 4.75 -21.59 13.43
C TYR A 263 4.93 -22.52 14.63
N ALA A 264 5.57 -23.69 14.41
CA ALA A 264 5.85 -24.64 15.49
C ALA A 264 6.65 -23.96 16.62
N GLY A 265 6.22 -24.21 17.87
CA GLY A 265 6.82 -23.59 19.06
C GLY A 265 6.27 -22.20 19.43
N TRP A 266 5.35 -21.64 18.64
CA TRP A 266 4.60 -20.45 19.02
C TRP A 266 3.47 -20.81 20.00
N SER A 267 3.11 -19.86 20.89
CA SER A 267 2.02 -20.03 21.86
C SER A 267 0.69 -20.35 21.18
N SER A 268 -0.13 -21.17 21.84
CA SER A 268 -1.49 -21.48 21.36
C SER A 268 -2.43 -20.28 21.31
N ILE A 269 -2.11 -19.18 21.97
CA ILE A 269 -2.88 -17.92 21.88
C ILE A 269 -3.04 -17.46 20.41
N TRP A 270 -2.01 -17.66 19.57
CA TRP A 270 -2.05 -17.32 18.16
C TRP A 270 -3.04 -18.15 17.33
N HIS A 271 -3.50 -19.30 17.87
CA HIS A 271 -4.51 -20.10 17.20
C HIS A 271 -5.85 -19.37 17.08
N GLU A 272 -6.14 -18.41 17.98
CA GLU A 272 -7.36 -17.60 17.89
C GLU A 272 -7.51 -16.90 16.54
N LEU A 273 -6.38 -16.49 15.93
CA LEU A 273 -6.36 -15.83 14.63
C LEU A 273 -6.89 -16.71 13.50
N PHE A 274 -6.77 -18.04 13.66
CA PHE A 274 -7.13 -19.03 12.66
C PHE A 274 -8.42 -19.78 13.00
N ASP A 275 -8.66 -20.04 14.28
CA ASP A 275 -9.87 -20.72 14.75
C ASP A 275 -11.15 -19.90 14.49
N ASN A 276 -11.02 -18.57 14.53
CA ASN A 276 -12.13 -17.63 14.39
C ASN A 276 -12.01 -16.76 13.14
N ALA A 277 -11.02 -17.01 12.27
CA ALA A 277 -10.91 -16.31 11.02
C ALA A 277 -12.20 -16.48 10.21
N ILE A 278 -12.93 -15.40 10.05
CA ILE A 278 -14.05 -15.36 9.15
C ILE A 278 -13.50 -14.87 7.82
N MET A 279 -13.39 -15.84 6.90
CA MET A 279 -13.25 -15.62 5.48
C MET A 279 -11.93 -15.03 4.97
N SER A 280 -11.27 -15.82 4.21
CA SER A 280 -10.15 -15.58 3.31
C SER A 280 -8.83 -15.27 4.01
N ALA A 281 -8.16 -16.30 4.45
CA ALA A 281 -6.71 -16.23 4.46
C ALA A 281 -6.24 -16.18 3.00
N VAL A 282 -5.44 -15.17 2.66
CA VAL A 282 -4.93 -14.98 1.31
C VAL A 282 -3.42 -15.05 1.31
N PRO A 283 -2.81 -16.06 0.66
CA PRO A 283 -1.36 -16.09 0.50
C PRO A 283 -0.93 -14.99 -0.47
N ARG A 284 0.05 -14.20 -0.03
CA ARG A 284 0.62 -13.08 -0.80
C ARG A 284 2.12 -13.27 -0.94
N ARG A 285 2.56 -13.61 -2.13
CA ARG A 285 3.98 -13.55 -2.50
C ARG A 285 4.40 -12.08 -2.56
N ILE A 286 5.47 -11.75 -1.87
CA ILE A 286 5.96 -10.37 -1.79
C ILE A 286 7.02 -10.15 -2.86
N TYR A 287 6.74 -9.20 -3.74
CA TYR A 287 7.61 -8.84 -4.87
C TYR A 287 8.23 -7.47 -4.67
N CYS A 288 9.34 -7.26 -5.35
CA CYS A 288 10.04 -5.99 -5.42
C CYS A 288 10.51 -5.73 -6.85
N MET A 289 10.41 -4.48 -7.30
CA MET A 289 11.06 -4.08 -8.55
C MET A 289 12.57 -3.97 -8.36
N PRO A 290 13.38 -4.24 -9.39
CA PRO A 290 14.82 -4.00 -9.36
C PRO A 290 15.13 -2.55 -8.98
N LEU A 291 16.13 -2.37 -8.10
CA LEU A 291 16.49 -1.04 -7.57
C LEU A 291 17.14 -0.14 -8.62
N ASP A 292 17.70 -0.72 -9.65
CA ASP A 292 18.40 -0.06 -10.75
C ASP A 292 17.56 0.00 -12.04
N GLN A 293 16.23 -0.21 -11.94
CA GLN A 293 15.35 -0.18 -13.11
C GLN A 293 15.45 1.16 -13.86
N ASN A 294 15.49 1.06 -15.18
CA ASN A 294 15.57 2.20 -16.08
C ASN A 294 14.83 1.90 -17.38
N TRP A 295 14.26 2.92 -18.01
CA TRP A 295 13.61 2.87 -19.32
C TRP A 295 13.61 4.23 -19.99
N GLU A 296 13.41 4.25 -21.30
CA GLU A 296 13.29 5.49 -22.08
C GLU A 296 11.90 6.11 -21.89
N PRO A 297 11.81 7.39 -21.50
CA PRO A 297 10.52 8.06 -21.31
C PRO A 297 9.75 8.21 -22.62
N LEU A 298 8.45 7.94 -22.58
CA LEU A 298 7.53 8.17 -23.68
C LEU A 298 6.76 9.49 -23.48
N PRO A 299 6.42 10.23 -24.56
CA PRO A 299 5.72 11.51 -24.45
C PRO A 299 4.24 11.36 -24.04
N ASN A 300 3.70 10.14 -24.08
CA ASN A 300 2.27 9.87 -23.96
C ASN A 300 1.92 8.67 -23.07
N LEU A 301 2.93 8.15 -22.31
CA LEU A 301 2.75 7.05 -21.37
C LEU A 301 3.73 7.19 -20.21
N THR A 302 3.23 7.08 -18.98
CA THR A 302 4.05 6.97 -17.77
C THR A 302 3.37 6.10 -16.71
N LEU A 303 4.10 5.79 -15.63
CA LEU A 303 3.67 4.93 -14.52
C LEU A 303 3.78 5.67 -13.20
N LEU A 304 2.98 5.28 -12.19
CA LEU A 304 3.15 5.70 -10.81
C LEU A 304 2.81 4.58 -9.81
N GLY A 305 3.30 4.70 -8.60
CA GLY A 305 3.04 3.77 -7.51
C GLY A 305 3.47 2.34 -7.82
N ASP A 306 2.71 1.34 -7.34
CA ASP A 306 3.07 -0.06 -7.52
C ASP A 306 3.18 -0.51 -8.99
N ALA A 307 2.53 0.18 -9.92
CA ALA A 307 2.70 -0.07 -11.35
C ALA A 307 4.12 0.25 -11.81
N ALA A 308 4.77 1.23 -11.20
CA ALA A 308 6.14 1.63 -11.47
C ALA A 308 7.16 0.91 -10.59
N HIS A 309 6.87 0.73 -9.29
CA HIS A 309 7.88 0.36 -8.30
C HIS A 309 7.33 -0.45 -7.13
N VAL A 310 6.53 -1.50 -7.39
CA VAL A 310 6.08 -2.38 -6.31
C VAL A 310 7.26 -2.77 -5.40
N MET A 311 7.04 -2.68 -4.10
CA MET A 311 8.04 -2.97 -3.07
C MET A 311 7.43 -3.74 -1.90
N PRO A 312 8.24 -4.46 -1.10
CA PRO A 312 7.76 -5.11 0.11
C PRO A 312 7.12 -4.11 1.10
N PRO A 313 6.16 -4.51 1.93
CA PRO A 313 5.44 -3.59 2.81
C PRO A 313 6.19 -3.22 4.10
N PHE A 314 7.42 -3.70 4.30
CA PHE A 314 8.15 -3.64 5.58
C PHE A 314 8.69 -2.26 5.97
N ALA A 315 8.54 -1.25 5.11
CA ALA A 315 8.85 0.14 5.42
C ALA A 315 7.61 1.04 5.52
N GLY A 316 6.41 0.52 5.18
CA GLY A 316 5.17 1.31 5.17
C GLY A 316 5.08 2.36 4.05
N GLU A 317 5.94 2.28 3.04
CA GLU A 317 6.14 3.37 2.06
C GLU A 317 5.22 3.30 0.84
N GLY A 318 4.62 2.16 0.51
CA GLY A 318 3.95 1.97 -0.80
C GLY A 318 2.87 3.00 -1.12
N ALA A 319 1.92 3.23 -0.20
CA ALA A 319 0.86 4.21 -0.40
C ALA A 319 1.40 5.65 -0.38
N ASN A 320 2.32 5.94 0.53
CA ASN A 320 2.97 7.24 0.69
C ASN A 320 3.73 7.64 -0.58
N THR A 321 4.58 6.75 -1.09
CA THR A 321 5.33 6.94 -2.32
C THR A 321 4.41 7.13 -3.53
N SER A 322 3.35 6.32 -3.63
CA SER A 322 2.37 6.42 -4.72
C SER A 322 1.62 7.77 -4.72
N MET A 323 1.28 8.31 -3.55
CA MET A 323 0.65 9.63 -3.44
C MET A 323 1.63 10.75 -3.72
N PHE A 324 2.89 10.58 -3.35
CA PHE A 324 3.95 11.55 -3.65
C PHE A 324 4.32 11.56 -5.14
N ASP A 325 4.33 10.40 -5.80
CA ASP A 325 4.46 10.31 -7.25
C ASP A 325 3.37 11.12 -7.97
N ALA A 326 2.12 11.01 -7.47
CA ALA A 326 1.01 11.79 -7.99
C ALA A 326 1.23 13.30 -7.84
N LEU A 327 1.76 13.74 -6.71
CA LEU A 327 2.10 15.14 -6.47
C LEU A 327 3.16 15.61 -7.48
N GLU A 328 4.30 14.95 -7.52
CA GLU A 328 5.42 15.33 -8.38
C GLU A 328 5.07 15.27 -9.86
N LEU A 329 4.40 14.20 -10.31
CA LEU A 329 3.92 14.10 -11.70
C LEU A 329 2.97 15.24 -12.04
N SER A 330 2.04 15.58 -11.13
CA SER A 330 1.11 16.70 -11.35
C SER A 330 1.85 18.04 -11.48
N GLU A 331 2.93 18.25 -10.73
CA GLU A 331 3.77 19.44 -10.79
C GLU A 331 4.54 19.51 -12.11
N CYS A 332 5.21 18.41 -12.50
CA CYS A 332 5.93 18.34 -13.78
C CYS A 332 5.01 18.61 -14.98
N LEU A 333 3.84 17.94 -15.03
CA LEU A 333 2.90 18.07 -16.16
C LEU A 333 2.24 19.44 -16.27
N SER A 334 2.21 20.22 -15.19
CA SER A 334 1.62 21.58 -15.18
C SER A 334 2.65 22.71 -15.12
N SER A 335 3.93 22.38 -15.09
CA SER A 335 5.01 23.37 -15.08
C SER A 335 5.25 23.95 -16.48
N ASP A 336 5.51 25.24 -16.53
CA ASP A 336 5.94 25.91 -17.75
C ASP A 336 7.47 25.80 -18.00
N GLN A 337 8.19 25.08 -17.13
CA GLN A 337 9.63 24.85 -17.25
C GLN A 337 9.98 23.82 -18.35
N TYR A 338 9.04 22.95 -18.69
CA TYR A 338 9.27 21.90 -19.68
C TYR A 338 8.69 22.29 -21.03
N PRO A 339 9.50 22.26 -22.11
CA PRO A 339 9.02 22.54 -23.46
C PRO A 339 8.10 21.44 -24.02
N THR A 340 8.25 20.18 -23.53
CA THR A 340 7.48 19.03 -24.02
C THR A 340 6.98 18.14 -22.89
N LEU A 341 5.93 17.35 -23.16
CA LEU A 341 5.46 16.31 -22.23
C LEU A 341 6.53 15.27 -21.96
N GLN A 342 7.33 14.91 -22.96
CA GLN A 342 8.39 13.91 -22.80
C GLN A 342 9.44 14.38 -21.80
N GLU A 343 9.84 15.65 -21.82
CA GLU A 343 10.82 16.18 -20.86
C GLU A 343 10.23 16.24 -19.45
N ALA A 344 8.96 16.66 -19.30
CA ALA A 344 8.27 16.67 -18.02
C ALA A 344 8.16 15.25 -17.43
N ILE A 345 7.79 14.26 -18.24
CA ILE A 345 7.71 12.86 -17.84
C ILE A 345 9.10 12.30 -17.51
N ALA A 346 10.12 12.63 -18.30
CA ALA A 346 11.48 12.16 -18.09
C ALA A 346 12.05 12.62 -16.73
N ASP A 347 11.84 13.88 -16.37
CA ASP A 347 12.29 14.42 -15.08
C ASP A 347 11.55 13.80 -13.91
N TYR A 348 10.23 13.70 -14.00
CA TYR A 348 9.41 12.95 -13.04
C TYR A 348 9.90 11.51 -12.86
N GLU A 349 10.02 10.73 -13.94
CA GLU A 349 10.40 9.33 -13.87
C GLU A 349 11.80 9.11 -13.30
N LYS A 350 12.74 10.01 -13.59
CA LYS A 350 14.09 9.99 -13.02
C LYS A 350 14.05 10.17 -11.50
N SER A 351 13.32 11.16 -11.02
CA SER A 351 13.15 11.45 -9.60
C SER A 351 12.38 10.33 -8.89
N MET A 352 11.28 9.87 -9.46
CA MET A 352 10.45 8.77 -8.96
C MET A 352 11.28 7.49 -8.79
N ARG A 353 12.04 7.07 -9.81
CA ARG A 353 12.88 5.85 -9.73
C ARG A 353 13.93 5.96 -8.62
N TYR A 354 14.56 7.12 -8.45
CA TYR A 354 15.54 7.34 -7.39
C TYR A 354 14.93 7.19 -5.98
N ARG A 355 13.77 7.82 -5.74
CA ARG A 355 13.06 7.69 -4.45
C ARG A 355 12.59 6.27 -4.20
N ALA A 356 11.97 5.67 -5.21
CA ALA A 356 11.44 4.32 -5.13
C ALA A 356 12.55 3.29 -4.85
N ALA A 357 13.72 3.41 -5.47
CA ALA A 357 14.86 2.55 -5.20
C ALA A 357 15.31 2.63 -3.73
N LYS A 358 15.36 3.84 -3.17
CA LYS A 358 15.72 4.06 -1.76
C LYS A 358 14.67 3.42 -0.81
N ALA A 359 13.39 3.66 -1.05
CA ALA A 359 12.30 3.10 -0.25
C ALA A 359 12.24 1.56 -0.37
N ALA A 360 12.40 1.03 -1.57
CA ALA A 360 12.42 -0.41 -1.82
C ALA A 360 13.62 -1.09 -1.14
N LYS A 361 14.81 -0.48 -1.21
CA LYS A 361 16.00 -0.97 -0.49
C LYS A 361 15.75 -1.03 1.01
N GLN A 362 15.26 0.03 1.60
CA GLN A 362 14.91 0.07 3.03
C GLN A 362 13.88 -1.01 3.38
N SER A 363 12.88 -1.20 2.53
CA SER A 363 11.85 -2.22 2.73
C SER A 363 12.41 -3.64 2.65
N LEU A 364 13.33 -3.93 1.73
CA LEU A 364 14.04 -5.20 1.65
C LEU A 364 14.93 -5.43 2.88
N ASP A 365 15.69 -4.42 3.30
CA ASP A 365 16.56 -4.49 4.49
C ASP A 365 15.73 -4.74 5.76
N ASN A 366 14.61 -4.02 5.95
CA ASN A 366 13.67 -4.25 7.04
C ASN A 366 13.06 -5.66 6.97
N GLY A 367 12.66 -6.12 5.80
CA GLY A 367 12.15 -7.47 5.60
C GLY A 367 13.17 -8.54 6.01
N ASN A 368 14.44 -8.37 5.65
CA ASN A 368 15.51 -9.26 6.08
C ASN A 368 15.70 -9.26 7.58
N LEU A 369 15.67 -8.08 8.21
CA LEU A 369 15.78 -7.92 9.65
C LEU A 369 14.61 -8.58 10.38
N MET A 370 13.38 -8.32 9.95
CA MET A 370 12.15 -8.84 10.59
C MET A 370 11.99 -10.37 10.46
N HIS A 371 12.74 -11.00 9.55
CA HIS A 371 12.77 -12.45 9.35
C HIS A 371 14.13 -13.07 9.74
N SER A 372 14.94 -12.38 10.58
CA SER A 372 16.13 -12.97 11.17
C SER A 372 15.81 -13.66 12.51
N ASP A 373 16.65 -14.57 12.95
CA ASP A 373 16.44 -15.28 14.23
C ASP A 373 16.46 -14.34 15.44
N ASP A 374 17.21 -13.24 15.35
CA ASP A 374 17.34 -12.18 16.35
C ASP A 374 16.44 -10.96 16.06
N ALA A 375 15.38 -11.14 15.27
CA ALA A 375 14.48 -10.07 14.85
C ALA A 375 13.91 -9.28 16.04
N LEU A 376 13.47 -9.97 17.11
CA LEU A 376 12.92 -9.34 18.31
C LEU A 376 13.91 -8.32 18.91
N ASP A 377 15.15 -8.74 19.16
CA ASP A 377 16.17 -7.88 19.78
C ASP A 377 16.51 -6.68 18.90
N LYS A 378 16.61 -6.88 17.59
CA LYS A 378 16.88 -5.82 16.62
C LYS A 378 15.74 -4.80 16.57
N MET A 379 14.49 -5.27 16.51
CA MET A 379 13.32 -4.40 16.48
C MET A 379 13.18 -3.62 17.79
N LEU A 380 13.41 -4.26 18.95
CA LEU A 380 13.40 -3.56 20.23
C LEU A 380 14.44 -2.43 20.30
N LYS A 381 15.66 -2.65 19.75
CA LYS A 381 16.67 -1.58 19.67
C LYS A 381 16.17 -0.40 18.84
N ILE A 382 15.56 -0.64 17.67
CA ILE A 382 15.03 0.41 16.81
C ILE A 382 13.97 1.22 17.55
N PHE A 383 12.96 0.57 18.14
CA PHE A 383 11.84 1.28 18.77
C PHE A 383 12.21 1.97 20.08
N ARG A 384 13.14 1.42 20.87
CA ARG A 384 13.63 2.06 22.10
C ARG A 384 14.45 3.31 21.82
N HIS A 385 15.24 3.33 20.73
CA HIS A 385 16.02 4.51 20.34
C HIS A 385 15.16 5.59 19.66
N SER A 386 14.03 5.22 19.08
CA SER A 386 13.07 6.15 18.46
C SER A 386 12.10 6.77 19.47
N SER A 387 12.04 6.26 20.70
CA SER A 387 11.25 6.85 21.78
C SER A 387 12.13 7.88 22.49
N PRO A 388 11.66 9.14 22.69
CA PRO A 388 12.43 10.12 23.44
C PRO A 388 12.72 9.56 24.85
N VAL A 389 14.02 9.52 25.19
CA VAL A 389 14.47 9.19 26.55
C VAL A 389 13.81 10.15 27.51
N LYS A 390 13.14 9.61 28.56
CA LYS A 390 12.58 10.39 29.65
C LYS A 390 13.64 11.11 30.43
#